data_b5786e7ec831a65fa966eb29bca39e6c
#
_entry.id   b5786e7ec831a65fa966eb29bca39e6c
#
_cell.length_a   1.000
_cell.length_b   1.000
_cell.length_c   1.000
_cell.angle_alpha   90.00
_cell.angle_beta   90.00
_cell.angle_gamma   90.00
#
_symmetry.space_group_name_H-M   'P 1'
#
loop_
_entity.id
_entity.type
_entity.pdbx_description
1 polymer ?
#
loop_
_entity_poly.entity_id
_entity_poly.type
_entity_poly.pdbx_seq_one_letter_code
_entity_poly.pdbx_strand_id
1 'polypeptide(L)'
;MEQLNLITNFLRIKDKNITITDEYDMGTHLELHGHLDYTAPKCPSCKGLMAKYDFQKASKIPYLETAGYPLLIRLRKRRFKCKECGKMAVAETPLVKKNHQISVAVNQKIAQLLIENQAMQHIAHRLSISTSSVMRKLNEFKFETDWNTLPEVMSWDEYAFKKGKMSFIAQDFDSLNIIAILDGRTQATIRNHFLRYPRKVRNRVKVITMDMFSPYYQLAKQLFPNAKIVLDRFHIVQHLSRAMNRVRIQIMNQFNRKSQEYRALKRYWKLIQQDSRKLSDKRFYRPMFRMHLTNKEILEKLLSFSEELRQHYELYQLLLFHFQEKNSDHFFNLIEQELATVNPIFQTVLKTFLKDKDKVLNALELPYSNAKLEATNNLIKVIKRNAFGFRNFENFKKRVLIALNIKKERTKFVLSRC
;
A
#
# COMPACT_ATOMS: atom_id res chain seq x y z
N MET A 1 -18.95 -3.46 -47.86
CA MET A 1 -17.87 -4.32 -47.35
C MET A 1 -16.63 -3.52 -46.89
N GLU A 2 -16.24 -2.45 -47.59
CA GLU A 2 -15.09 -1.61 -47.16
C GLU A 2 -15.26 -0.94 -45.79
N GLN A 3 -16.45 -0.38 -45.50
CA GLN A 3 -16.74 0.25 -44.21
C GLN A 3 -16.65 -0.72 -43.02
N LEU A 4 -17.06 -1.98 -43.19
CA LEU A 4 -17.02 -2.98 -42.12
C LEU A 4 -15.58 -3.50 -41.85
N ASN A 5 -14.72 -3.49 -42.89
CA ASN A 5 -13.28 -3.75 -42.69
C ASN A 5 -12.57 -2.62 -41.94
N LEU A 6 -13.06 -1.38 -42.09
CA LEU A 6 -12.54 -0.23 -41.32
C LEU A 6 -12.81 -0.39 -39.81
N ILE A 7 -13.98 -0.95 -39.44
CA ILE A 7 -14.36 -1.21 -38.04
C ILE A 7 -13.37 -2.19 -37.36
N THR A 8 -13.03 -3.30 -38.03
CA THR A 8 -12.07 -4.28 -37.44
C THR A 8 -10.70 -3.67 -37.23
N ASN A 9 -10.24 -2.84 -38.16
CA ASN A 9 -8.94 -2.14 -38.01
C ASN A 9 -8.99 -1.08 -36.90
N PHE A 10 -10.05 -0.29 -36.83
CA PHE A 10 -10.26 0.72 -35.80
C PHE A 10 -10.29 0.09 -34.39
N LEU A 11 -11.02 -1.01 -34.26
CA LEU A 11 -11.10 -1.78 -33.00
C LEU A 11 -9.84 -2.63 -32.73
N ARG A 12 -8.85 -2.60 -33.62
CA ARG A 12 -7.63 -3.42 -33.53
C ARG A 12 -7.89 -4.92 -33.39
N ILE A 13 -8.94 -5.41 -34.09
CA ILE A 13 -9.21 -6.84 -34.24
C ILE A 13 -8.25 -7.37 -35.30
N LYS A 14 -7.12 -7.96 -34.88
CA LYS A 14 -6.00 -8.35 -35.76
C LYS A 14 -6.23 -9.68 -36.53
N ASP A 15 -7.42 -10.25 -36.49
CA ASP A 15 -7.70 -11.51 -37.15
C ASP A 15 -8.44 -11.25 -38.49
N LYS A 16 -7.72 -11.40 -39.61
CA LYS A 16 -8.22 -11.22 -40.96
C LYS A 16 -9.33 -12.21 -41.34
N ASN A 17 -9.50 -13.29 -40.58
CA ASN A 17 -10.53 -14.30 -40.81
C ASN A 17 -11.88 -13.96 -40.15
N ILE A 18 -11.91 -12.85 -39.39
CA ILE A 18 -13.13 -12.33 -38.80
C ILE A 18 -13.74 -11.31 -39.76
N THR A 19 -14.98 -11.57 -40.22
CA THR A 19 -15.77 -10.64 -41.01
C THR A 19 -16.92 -10.15 -40.15
N ILE A 20 -17.03 -8.83 -39.95
CA ILE A 20 -18.20 -8.20 -39.33
C ILE A 20 -19.28 -8.08 -40.41
N THR A 21 -20.49 -8.50 -40.09
CA THR A 21 -21.63 -8.47 -41.00
C THR A 21 -22.62 -7.36 -40.68
N ASP A 22 -22.82 -7.09 -39.38
CA ASP A 22 -23.85 -6.17 -38.92
C ASP A 22 -23.42 -5.47 -37.63
N GLU A 23 -23.99 -4.29 -37.38
CA GLU A 23 -23.85 -3.48 -36.18
C GLU A 23 -25.25 -3.14 -35.64
N TYR A 24 -25.44 -3.25 -34.32
CA TYR A 24 -26.71 -2.95 -33.67
C TYR A 24 -26.47 -2.05 -32.44
N ASP A 25 -27.18 -0.95 -32.36
CA ASP A 25 -27.33 -0.17 -31.14
C ASP A 25 -28.48 -0.74 -30.30
N MET A 26 -28.13 -1.31 -29.15
CA MET A 26 -29.10 -1.90 -28.23
C MET A 26 -29.56 -0.92 -27.14
N GLY A 27 -29.19 0.37 -27.22
CA GLY A 27 -29.47 1.42 -26.24
C GLY A 27 -28.59 1.34 -24.97
N THR A 28 -28.30 0.15 -24.50
CA THR A 28 -27.44 -0.07 -23.33
C THR A 28 -26.00 -0.49 -23.66
N HIS A 29 -25.81 -0.98 -24.89
CA HIS A 29 -24.53 -1.45 -25.42
C HIS A 29 -24.59 -1.57 -26.93
N LEU A 30 -23.43 -1.63 -27.56
CA LEU A 30 -23.30 -1.89 -28.99
C LEU A 30 -23.04 -3.38 -29.21
N GLU A 31 -23.68 -3.98 -30.26
CA GLU A 31 -23.38 -5.34 -30.67
C GLU A 31 -22.79 -5.34 -32.09
N LEU A 32 -21.64 -6.01 -32.26
CA LEU A 32 -21.10 -6.32 -33.58
C LEU A 32 -21.32 -7.80 -33.87
N HIS A 33 -22.04 -8.08 -34.95
CA HIS A 33 -22.25 -9.44 -35.41
C HIS A 33 -21.24 -9.79 -36.50
N GLY A 34 -20.74 -11.02 -36.48
CA GLY A 34 -19.75 -11.46 -37.46
C GLY A 34 -19.54 -12.96 -37.44
N HIS A 35 -18.72 -13.40 -38.36
CA HIS A 35 -18.32 -14.80 -38.46
C HIS A 35 -16.81 -14.94 -38.60
N LEU A 36 -16.29 -16.04 -38.07
CA LEU A 36 -14.92 -16.47 -38.21
C LEU A 36 -14.87 -17.66 -39.15
N ASP A 37 -14.25 -17.49 -40.29
CA ASP A 37 -14.11 -18.53 -41.32
C ASP A 37 -12.75 -18.50 -41.98
N TYR A 38 -12.17 -19.66 -42.13
CA TYR A 38 -10.90 -19.86 -42.83
C TYR A 38 -10.80 -21.27 -43.44
N THR A 39 -9.76 -21.56 -44.19
CA THR A 39 -9.52 -22.88 -44.81
C THR A 39 -9.46 -23.96 -43.73
N ALA A 40 -10.11 -25.10 -44.00
CA ALA A 40 -10.15 -26.19 -43.02
C ALA A 40 -8.76 -26.68 -42.61
N PRO A 41 -8.47 -26.77 -41.33
CA PRO A 41 -7.18 -27.27 -40.82
C PRO A 41 -7.08 -28.80 -40.94
N LYS A 42 -5.93 -29.36 -40.67
CA LYS A 42 -5.78 -30.81 -40.48
C LYS A 42 -6.44 -31.27 -39.18
N CYS A 43 -6.97 -32.47 -39.17
CA CYS A 43 -7.63 -33.03 -38.01
C CYS A 43 -6.65 -33.12 -36.82
N PRO A 44 -7.00 -32.62 -35.63
CA PRO A 44 -6.10 -32.70 -34.45
C PRO A 44 -5.86 -34.11 -33.97
N SER A 45 -6.74 -35.08 -34.31
CA SER A 45 -6.62 -36.49 -33.90
C SER A 45 -5.90 -37.37 -34.91
N CYS A 46 -6.41 -37.49 -36.16
CA CYS A 46 -5.86 -38.39 -37.15
C CYS A 46 -5.00 -37.68 -38.20
N LYS A 47 -4.84 -36.35 -38.16
CA LYS A 47 -4.12 -35.53 -39.12
C LYS A 47 -4.72 -35.54 -40.55
N GLY A 48 -5.83 -36.24 -40.77
CA GLY A 48 -6.57 -36.29 -42.04
C GLY A 48 -7.20 -34.95 -42.43
N LEU A 49 -7.77 -34.89 -43.61
CA LEU A 49 -8.40 -33.67 -44.15
C LEU A 49 -9.73 -33.37 -43.45
N MET A 50 -9.89 -32.13 -43.02
CA MET A 50 -11.18 -31.64 -42.56
C MET A 50 -11.91 -30.85 -43.65
N ALA A 51 -13.22 -30.86 -43.61
CA ALA A 51 -14.10 -30.05 -44.48
C ALA A 51 -14.85 -29.00 -43.61
N LYS A 52 -15.18 -27.85 -44.25
CA LYS A 52 -16.10 -26.89 -43.64
C LYS A 52 -17.47 -27.57 -43.47
N TYR A 53 -18.03 -27.41 -42.27
CA TYR A 53 -19.31 -28.04 -41.92
C TYR A 53 -20.37 -26.95 -41.78
N ASP A 54 -20.60 -26.44 -40.60
CA ASP A 54 -21.58 -25.38 -40.31
C ASP A 54 -20.97 -24.30 -39.41
N PHE A 55 -21.78 -23.36 -38.96
CA PHE A 55 -21.42 -22.40 -37.95
C PHE A 55 -22.03 -22.77 -36.60
N GLN A 56 -21.22 -22.69 -35.53
CA GLN A 56 -21.79 -22.80 -34.19
C GLN A 56 -22.68 -21.59 -33.84
N LYS A 57 -23.51 -21.72 -32.81
CA LYS A 57 -24.25 -20.62 -32.20
C LYS A 57 -23.28 -19.47 -31.85
N ALA A 58 -23.72 -18.23 -32.11
CA ALA A 58 -22.87 -17.06 -31.86
C ALA A 58 -22.36 -17.00 -30.41
N SER A 59 -21.04 -16.94 -30.27
CA SER A 59 -20.38 -16.69 -28.98
C SER A 59 -20.50 -15.21 -28.63
N LYS A 60 -20.90 -14.89 -27.39
CA LYS A 60 -20.95 -13.53 -26.88
C LYS A 60 -19.58 -13.20 -26.29
N ILE A 61 -18.83 -12.30 -26.89
CA ILE A 61 -17.46 -11.94 -26.49
C ILE A 61 -17.45 -10.47 -26.08
N PRO A 62 -17.36 -10.15 -24.77
CA PRO A 62 -17.14 -8.77 -24.30
C PRO A 62 -15.86 -8.18 -24.89
N TYR A 63 -15.95 -6.91 -25.32
CA TYR A 63 -14.82 -6.16 -25.84
C TYR A 63 -14.64 -4.83 -25.09
N LEU A 64 -13.65 -4.04 -25.47
CA LEU A 64 -13.43 -2.73 -24.85
C LEU A 64 -14.54 -1.77 -25.24
N GLU A 65 -14.93 -0.89 -24.33
CA GLU A 65 -15.92 0.16 -24.58
C GLU A 65 -15.53 1.01 -25.79
N THR A 66 -16.51 1.41 -26.57
CA THR A 66 -16.32 2.22 -27.75
C THR A 66 -17.31 3.38 -27.71
N ALA A 67 -16.84 4.61 -27.90
CA ALA A 67 -17.63 5.84 -27.77
C ALA A 67 -18.42 5.95 -26.44
N GLY A 68 -17.92 5.37 -25.36
CA GLY A 68 -18.58 5.39 -24.03
C GLY A 68 -19.63 4.29 -23.83
N TYR A 69 -19.84 3.42 -24.81
CA TYR A 69 -20.77 2.29 -24.72
C TYR A 69 -20.03 0.96 -24.58
N PRO A 70 -20.49 0.04 -23.71
CA PRO A 70 -20.03 -1.34 -23.70
C PRO A 70 -20.16 -1.99 -25.07
N LEU A 71 -19.16 -2.76 -25.48
CA LEU A 71 -19.18 -3.44 -26.78
C LEU A 71 -19.20 -4.96 -26.60
N LEU A 72 -20.11 -5.62 -27.29
CA LEU A 72 -20.26 -7.07 -27.37
C LEU A 72 -20.08 -7.56 -28.80
N ILE A 73 -19.15 -8.48 -29.02
CA ILE A 73 -18.96 -9.14 -30.31
C ILE A 73 -19.72 -10.47 -30.29
N ARG A 74 -20.69 -10.63 -31.20
CA ARG A 74 -21.41 -11.89 -31.44
C ARG A 74 -20.77 -12.63 -32.61
N LEU A 75 -19.87 -13.55 -32.30
CA LEU A 75 -19.03 -14.24 -33.29
C LEU A 75 -19.51 -15.66 -33.52
N ARG A 76 -19.98 -15.95 -34.74
CA ARG A 76 -20.27 -17.30 -35.22
C ARG A 76 -18.98 -17.91 -35.74
N LYS A 77 -18.51 -18.98 -35.10
CA LYS A 77 -17.28 -19.66 -35.50
C LYS A 77 -17.58 -20.84 -36.38
N ARG A 78 -16.81 -21.01 -37.49
CA ARG A 78 -16.91 -22.15 -38.37
C ARG A 78 -16.61 -23.45 -37.62
N ARG A 79 -17.41 -24.50 -37.84
CA ARG A 79 -17.09 -25.87 -37.44
C ARG A 79 -16.51 -26.63 -38.63
N PHE A 80 -15.59 -27.51 -38.38
CA PHE A 80 -14.97 -28.40 -39.35
C PHE A 80 -15.23 -29.86 -38.95
N LYS A 81 -15.49 -30.71 -39.94
CA LYS A 81 -15.68 -32.15 -39.71
C LYS A 81 -14.60 -32.93 -40.45
N CYS A 82 -13.93 -33.83 -39.76
CA CYS A 82 -12.96 -34.72 -40.38
C CYS A 82 -13.63 -35.74 -41.27
N LYS A 83 -13.12 -35.92 -42.50
CA LYS A 83 -13.66 -36.88 -43.46
C LYS A 83 -13.36 -38.33 -43.09
N GLU A 84 -12.24 -38.55 -42.34
CA GLU A 84 -11.76 -39.88 -42.00
C GLU A 84 -12.32 -40.37 -40.64
N CYS A 85 -12.13 -39.60 -39.55
CA CYS A 85 -12.52 -40.03 -38.22
C CYS A 85 -13.80 -39.34 -37.67
N GLY A 86 -14.46 -38.50 -38.46
CA GLY A 86 -15.69 -37.80 -38.07
C GLY A 86 -15.53 -36.74 -36.99
N LYS A 87 -14.32 -36.52 -36.43
CA LYS A 87 -14.10 -35.58 -35.35
C LYS A 87 -14.42 -34.14 -35.75
N MET A 88 -15.07 -33.42 -34.85
CA MET A 88 -15.42 -32.00 -35.02
C MET A 88 -14.36 -31.10 -34.41
N ALA A 89 -14.00 -30.02 -35.08
CA ALA A 89 -13.21 -28.93 -34.60
C ALA A 89 -13.92 -27.57 -34.82
N VAL A 90 -13.61 -26.58 -34.00
CA VAL A 90 -14.18 -25.23 -34.11
C VAL A 90 -13.05 -24.27 -34.47
N ALA A 91 -13.34 -23.31 -35.34
CA ALA A 91 -12.37 -22.26 -35.69
C ALA A 91 -11.85 -21.51 -34.46
N GLU A 92 -10.56 -21.33 -34.38
CA GLU A 92 -9.86 -20.63 -33.29
C GLU A 92 -9.41 -19.26 -33.78
N THR A 93 -9.36 -18.28 -32.86
CA THR A 93 -8.95 -16.90 -33.11
C THR A 93 -8.11 -16.36 -32.00
N PRO A 94 -7.12 -15.49 -32.26
CA PRO A 94 -6.36 -14.79 -31.21
C PRO A 94 -7.22 -13.77 -30.43
N LEU A 95 -8.40 -13.42 -30.90
CA LEU A 95 -9.33 -12.50 -30.22
C LEU A 95 -9.71 -13.02 -28.82
N VAL A 96 -9.91 -14.32 -28.69
CA VAL A 96 -10.30 -14.99 -27.44
C VAL A 96 -9.60 -16.34 -27.31
N LYS A 97 -9.08 -16.65 -26.13
CA LYS A 97 -8.44 -17.95 -25.89
C LYS A 97 -9.44 -19.10 -26.05
N LYS A 98 -8.94 -20.26 -26.46
CA LYS A 98 -9.73 -21.49 -26.57
C LYS A 98 -10.49 -21.75 -25.27
N ASN A 99 -11.77 -22.11 -25.38
CA ASN A 99 -12.69 -22.36 -24.27
C ASN A 99 -12.92 -21.16 -23.31
N HIS A 100 -12.59 -19.94 -23.74
CA HIS A 100 -12.86 -18.70 -23.02
C HIS A 100 -13.88 -17.84 -23.79
N GLN A 101 -14.54 -16.94 -23.06
CA GLN A 101 -15.50 -15.99 -23.64
C GLN A 101 -15.00 -14.53 -23.57
N ILE A 102 -14.07 -14.21 -22.67
CA ILE A 102 -13.55 -12.85 -22.49
C ILE A 102 -12.40 -12.63 -23.47
N SER A 103 -12.47 -11.56 -24.25
CA SER A 103 -11.41 -11.20 -25.20
C SER A 103 -10.05 -10.95 -24.50
N VAL A 104 -8.97 -11.16 -25.25
CA VAL A 104 -7.61 -10.90 -24.77
C VAL A 104 -7.44 -9.42 -24.40
N ALA A 105 -8.04 -8.49 -25.17
CA ALA A 105 -8.02 -7.05 -24.90
C ALA A 105 -8.66 -6.71 -23.55
N VAL A 106 -9.83 -7.27 -23.25
CA VAL A 106 -10.51 -7.08 -21.95
C VAL A 106 -9.67 -7.68 -20.82
N ASN A 107 -9.06 -8.86 -21.00
CA ASN A 107 -8.17 -9.45 -20.01
C ASN A 107 -6.94 -8.59 -19.69
N GLN A 108 -6.36 -7.94 -20.71
CA GLN A 108 -5.27 -6.98 -20.53
C GLN A 108 -5.75 -5.72 -19.80
N LYS A 109 -6.94 -5.21 -20.14
CA LYS A 109 -7.53 -4.04 -19.48
C LYS A 109 -7.84 -4.31 -18.00
N ILE A 110 -8.34 -5.50 -17.66
CA ILE A 110 -8.51 -5.91 -16.25
C ILE A 110 -7.18 -5.80 -15.49
N ALA A 111 -6.09 -6.32 -16.05
CA ALA A 111 -4.78 -6.25 -15.43
C ALA A 111 -4.33 -4.80 -15.20
N GLN A 112 -4.48 -3.91 -16.17
CA GLN A 112 -4.17 -2.49 -16.04
C GLN A 112 -4.99 -1.83 -14.92
N LEU A 113 -6.31 -2.04 -14.90
CA LEU A 113 -7.20 -1.45 -13.90
C LEU A 113 -6.93 -2.00 -12.47
N LEU A 114 -6.49 -3.26 -12.36
CA LEU A 114 -6.02 -3.81 -11.10
C LEU A 114 -4.76 -3.07 -10.59
N ILE A 115 -3.82 -2.73 -11.46
CA ILE A 115 -2.63 -1.95 -11.11
C ILE A 115 -3.02 -0.52 -10.69
N GLU A 116 -4.08 0.05 -11.26
CA GLU A 116 -4.59 1.40 -10.95
C GLU A 116 -5.40 1.50 -9.64
N ASN A 117 -5.42 0.45 -8.82
CA ASN A 117 -6.10 0.38 -7.52
C ASN A 117 -7.62 0.54 -7.57
N GLN A 118 -8.26 0.25 -8.71
CA GLN A 118 -9.71 0.28 -8.80
C GLN A 118 -10.35 -0.92 -8.09
N ALA A 119 -11.54 -0.74 -7.53
CA ALA A 119 -12.30 -1.82 -6.92
C ALA A 119 -12.71 -2.87 -7.97
N MET A 120 -12.67 -4.16 -7.61
CA MET A 120 -13.02 -5.24 -8.54
C MET A 120 -14.45 -5.13 -9.08
N GLN A 121 -15.39 -4.62 -8.28
CA GLN A 121 -16.76 -4.34 -8.71
C GLN A 121 -16.81 -3.23 -9.78
N HIS A 122 -16.04 -2.16 -9.60
CA HIS A 122 -15.96 -1.08 -10.60
C HIS A 122 -15.33 -1.57 -11.90
N ILE A 123 -14.28 -2.40 -11.82
CA ILE A 123 -13.67 -3.03 -13.00
C ILE A 123 -14.69 -3.91 -13.73
N ALA A 124 -15.42 -4.73 -12.99
CA ALA A 124 -16.45 -5.60 -13.54
C ALA A 124 -17.56 -4.80 -14.22
N HIS A 125 -18.09 -3.77 -13.57
CA HIS A 125 -19.10 -2.88 -14.11
C HIS A 125 -18.63 -2.16 -15.38
N ARG A 126 -17.44 -1.54 -15.32
CA ARG A 126 -16.86 -0.79 -16.44
C ARG A 126 -16.63 -1.65 -17.69
N LEU A 127 -16.29 -2.92 -17.51
CA LEU A 127 -16.00 -3.85 -18.60
C LEU A 127 -17.19 -4.76 -18.94
N SER A 128 -18.36 -4.54 -18.33
CA SER A 128 -19.58 -5.34 -18.51
C SER A 128 -19.36 -6.85 -18.36
N ILE A 129 -18.57 -7.22 -17.32
CA ILE A 129 -18.22 -8.61 -17.00
C ILE A 129 -18.55 -8.92 -15.53
N SER A 130 -18.54 -10.20 -15.17
CA SER A 130 -18.73 -10.59 -13.77
C SER A 130 -17.51 -10.27 -12.88
N THR A 131 -17.75 -9.94 -11.62
CA THR A 131 -16.68 -9.80 -10.61
C THR A 131 -15.84 -11.07 -10.48
N SER A 132 -16.45 -12.24 -10.69
CA SER A 132 -15.75 -13.54 -10.71
C SER A 132 -14.70 -13.62 -11.82
N SER A 133 -14.92 -12.96 -12.96
CA SER A 133 -13.94 -12.88 -14.05
C SER A 133 -12.75 -12.01 -13.68
N VAL A 134 -12.99 -10.88 -12.99
CA VAL A 134 -11.93 -10.03 -12.45
C VAL A 134 -11.12 -10.78 -11.39
N MET A 135 -11.80 -11.55 -10.52
CA MET A 135 -11.17 -12.38 -9.50
C MET A 135 -10.29 -13.48 -10.10
N ARG A 136 -10.77 -14.16 -11.17
CA ARG A 136 -9.94 -15.14 -11.89
C ARG A 136 -8.68 -14.49 -12.44
N LYS A 137 -8.78 -13.28 -13.01
CA LYS A 137 -7.62 -12.54 -13.49
C LYS A 137 -6.65 -12.16 -12.36
N LEU A 138 -7.15 -11.72 -11.20
CA LEU A 138 -6.35 -11.47 -10.01
C LEU A 138 -5.56 -12.73 -9.59
N ASN A 139 -6.17 -13.92 -9.70
CA ASN A 139 -5.54 -15.18 -9.33
C ASN A 139 -4.47 -15.66 -10.33
N GLU A 140 -4.47 -15.15 -11.56
CA GLU A 140 -3.40 -15.42 -12.55
C GLU A 140 -2.07 -14.73 -12.17
N PHE A 141 -2.10 -13.65 -11.38
CA PHE A 141 -0.87 -13.02 -10.89
C PHE A 141 -0.20 -13.94 -9.87
N LYS A 142 1.03 -14.31 -10.18
CA LYS A 142 1.91 -15.07 -9.30
C LYS A 142 3.06 -14.18 -8.87
N PHE A 143 3.31 -14.12 -7.58
CA PHE A 143 4.44 -13.44 -6.97
C PHE A 143 5.29 -14.50 -6.29
N GLU A 144 6.34 -14.91 -6.95
CA GLU A 144 7.31 -15.85 -6.39
C GLU A 144 8.35 -15.07 -5.58
N THR A 145 8.67 -15.58 -4.40
CA THR A 145 9.71 -14.99 -3.57
C THR A 145 11.07 -15.55 -4.03
N ASP A 146 11.97 -14.67 -4.42
CA ASP A 146 13.35 -15.07 -4.64
C ASP A 146 14.06 -15.24 -3.28
N TRP A 147 14.28 -16.48 -2.90
CA TRP A 147 14.95 -16.82 -1.64
C TRP A 147 16.46 -16.60 -1.65
N ASN A 148 17.05 -16.20 -2.77
CA ASN A 148 18.48 -15.98 -2.94
C ASN A 148 18.88 -14.51 -2.79
N THR A 149 17.91 -13.60 -2.70
CA THR A 149 18.16 -12.16 -2.60
C THR A 149 17.39 -11.52 -1.48
N LEU A 150 18.07 -10.61 -0.76
CA LEU A 150 17.49 -9.65 0.17
C LEU A 150 18.20 -8.31 -0.03
N PRO A 151 17.49 -7.19 0.15
CA PRO A 151 18.13 -5.87 0.12
C PRO A 151 19.04 -5.67 1.33
N GLU A 152 20.01 -4.78 1.21
CA GLU A 152 20.89 -4.42 2.31
C GLU A 152 20.18 -3.64 3.41
N VAL A 153 19.14 -2.88 3.06
CA VAL A 153 18.35 -2.07 3.97
C VAL A 153 16.88 -2.43 3.85
N MET A 154 16.27 -2.83 4.95
CA MET A 154 14.85 -3.18 5.04
C MET A 154 14.12 -2.30 6.04
N SER A 155 12.84 -2.07 5.79
CA SER A 155 11.90 -1.48 6.74
C SER A 155 10.90 -2.52 7.19
N TRP A 156 10.68 -2.63 8.50
CA TRP A 156 9.72 -3.54 9.13
C TRP A 156 8.63 -2.75 9.84
N ASP A 157 7.38 -3.19 9.69
CA ASP A 157 6.24 -2.58 10.37
C ASP A 157 5.06 -3.57 10.48
N GLU A 158 4.04 -3.13 11.17
CA GLU A 158 2.78 -3.85 11.32
C GLU A 158 1.63 -3.04 10.69
N TYR A 159 0.67 -3.74 10.12
CA TYR A 159 -0.55 -3.10 9.65
C TYR A 159 -1.79 -3.92 10.01
N ALA A 160 -2.92 -3.24 10.15
CA ALA A 160 -4.19 -3.91 10.41
C ALA A 160 -4.80 -4.45 9.11
N PHE A 161 -4.79 -5.78 8.92
CA PHE A 161 -5.50 -6.41 7.82
C PHE A 161 -7.02 -6.20 7.94
N LYS A 162 -7.58 -6.53 9.11
CA LYS A 162 -8.95 -6.24 9.49
C LYS A 162 -9.05 -5.99 11.01
N LYS A 163 -10.21 -5.55 11.51
CA LYS A 163 -10.41 -5.31 12.95
C LYS A 163 -9.94 -6.53 13.77
N GLY A 164 -9.02 -6.32 14.69
CA GLY A 164 -8.44 -7.36 15.56
C GLY A 164 -7.38 -8.25 14.91
N LYS A 165 -7.12 -8.13 13.60
CA LYS A 165 -6.05 -8.89 12.92
C LYS A 165 -4.94 -7.98 12.42
N MET A 166 -3.79 -8.07 13.06
CA MET A 166 -2.56 -7.42 12.63
C MET A 166 -1.73 -8.37 11.78
N SER A 167 -1.02 -7.81 10.84
CA SER A 167 -0.14 -8.49 9.89
C SER A 167 1.21 -7.81 9.87
N PHE A 168 2.25 -8.54 9.51
CA PHE A 168 3.61 -8.03 9.37
C PHE A 168 3.90 -7.67 7.92
N ILE A 169 4.66 -6.60 7.71
CA ILE A 169 5.15 -6.15 6.41
C ILE A 169 6.65 -5.88 6.48
N ALA A 170 7.37 -6.29 5.44
CA ALA A 170 8.75 -5.91 5.20
C ALA A 170 8.89 -5.31 3.81
N GLN A 171 9.62 -4.20 3.70
CA GLN A 171 9.83 -3.43 2.48
C GLN A 171 11.32 -3.19 2.26
N ASP A 172 11.76 -3.23 1.02
CA ASP A 172 13.05 -2.72 0.60
C ASP A 172 13.06 -1.19 0.72
N PHE A 173 14.02 -0.65 1.45
CA PHE A 173 14.11 0.77 1.73
C PHE A 173 14.37 1.61 0.46
N ASP A 174 15.14 1.09 -0.49
CA ASP A 174 15.57 1.82 -1.68
C ASP A 174 14.58 1.69 -2.83
N SER A 175 14.22 0.47 -3.21
CA SER A 175 13.30 0.21 -4.32
C SER A 175 11.83 0.40 -3.97
N LEU A 176 11.49 0.43 -2.68
CA LEU A 176 10.13 0.46 -2.11
C LEU A 176 9.31 -0.81 -2.43
N ASN A 177 9.93 -1.84 -2.96
CA ASN A 177 9.26 -3.11 -3.22
C ASN A 177 8.91 -3.80 -1.89
N ILE A 178 7.75 -4.41 -1.85
CA ILE A 178 7.36 -5.24 -0.71
C ILE A 178 8.08 -6.57 -0.80
N ILE A 179 8.84 -6.89 0.24
CA ILE A 179 9.59 -8.15 0.39
C ILE A 179 8.66 -9.23 0.95
N ALA A 180 7.89 -8.89 1.97
CA ALA A 180 7.00 -9.83 2.64
C ALA A 180 5.73 -9.14 3.16
N ILE A 181 4.62 -9.85 3.03
CA ILE A 181 3.34 -9.57 3.69
C ILE A 181 2.90 -10.88 4.33
N LEU A 182 2.82 -10.92 5.66
CA LEU A 182 2.55 -12.15 6.41
C LEU A 182 1.19 -12.08 7.11
N ASP A 183 0.44 -13.19 7.10
CA ASP A 183 -0.81 -13.30 7.87
C ASP A 183 -0.48 -13.53 9.35
N GLY A 184 -0.41 -12.44 10.09
CA GLY A 184 0.00 -12.40 11.48
C GLY A 184 1.31 -11.66 11.70
N ARG A 185 1.59 -11.36 12.97
CA ARG A 185 2.76 -10.59 13.41
C ARG A 185 3.57 -11.27 14.51
N THR A 186 3.30 -12.56 14.75
CA THR A 186 4.03 -13.29 15.80
C THR A 186 5.49 -13.48 15.40
N GLN A 187 6.37 -13.51 16.40
CA GLN A 187 7.79 -13.78 16.16
C GLN A 187 8.01 -15.11 15.40
N ALA A 188 7.20 -16.12 15.70
CA ALA A 188 7.27 -17.42 15.01
C ALA A 188 6.94 -17.27 13.52
N THR A 189 5.88 -16.52 13.15
CA THR A 189 5.50 -16.29 11.76
C THR A 189 6.61 -15.58 11.00
N ILE A 190 7.21 -14.54 11.59
CA ILE A 190 8.30 -13.76 10.97
C ILE A 190 9.55 -14.61 10.85
N ARG A 191 9.91 -15.32 11.92
CA ARG A 191 11.08 -16.23 11.96
C ARG A 191 10.98 -17.30 10.87
N ASN A 192 9.86 -17.99 10.79
CA ASN A 192 9.64 -19.07 9.82
C ASN A 192 9.71 -18.56 8.37
N HIS A 193 9.27 -17.34 8.12
CA HIS A 193 9.41 -16.74 6.80
C HIS A 193 10.88 -16.45 6.46
N PHE A 194 11.60 -15.71 7.32
CA PHE A 194 12.97 -15.29 7.00
C PHE A 194 14.02 -16.42 7.13
N LEU A 195 13.77 -17.47 7.90
CA LEU A 195 14.64 -18.65 7.93
C LEU A 195 14.67 -19.43 6.62
N ARG A 196 13.70 -19.22 5.71
CA ARG A 196 13.73 -19.79 4.36
C ARG A 196 14.84 -19.21 3.49
N TYR A 197 15.32 -17.99 3.82
CA TYR A 197 16.50 -17.42 3.17
C TYR A 197 17.77 -18.05 3.73
N PRO A 198 18.72 -18.48 2.89
CA PRO A 198 20.01 -18.98 3.35
C PRO A 198 20.73 -17.97 4.25
N ARG A 199 21.50 -18.47 5.22
CA ARG A 199 22.24 -17.61 6.17
C ARG A 199 23.14 -16.60 5.45
N LYS A 200 23.80 -17.01 4.36
CA LYS A 200 24.64 -16.12 3.53
C LYS A 200 23.87 -14.92 3.00
N VAL A 201 22.61 -15.10 2.61
CA VAL A 201 21.73 -14.03 2.12
C VAL A 201 21.31 -13.11 3.26
N ARG A 202 20.91 -13.69 4.40
CA ARG A 202 20.51 -12.93 5.59
C ARG A 202 21.66 -12.08 6.16
N ASN A 203 22.90 -12.58 6.09
CA ASN A 203 24.08 -11.84 6.56
C ASN A 203 24.44 -10.62 5.70
N ARG A 204 23.84 -10.46 4.50
CA ARG A 204 24.04 -9.27 3.65
C ARG A 204 23.21 -8.07 4.09
N VAL A 205 22.18 -8.29 4.90
CA VAL A 205 21.35 -7.21 5.43
C VAL A 205 22.15 -6.40 6.42
N LYS A 206 22.28 -5.10 6.17
CA LYS A 206 23.09 -4.14 6.95
C LYS A 206 22.26 -3.30 7.90
N VAL A 207 21.01 -2.98 7.53
CA VAL A 207 20.14 -2.10 8.30
C VAL A 207 18.70 -2.61 8.27
N ILE A 208 18.03 -2.52 9.44
CA ILE A 208 16.59 -2.74 9.56
C ILE A 208 15.98 -1.56 10.31
N THR A 209 15.10 -0.81 9.62
CA THR A 209 14.31 0.25 10.27
C THR A 209 13.03 -0.35 10.84
N MET A 210 12.62 0.06 12.04
CA MET A 210 11.41 -0.40 12.71
C MET A 210 10.95 0.54 13.81
N ASP A 211 9.72 0.32 14.27
CA ASP A 211 9.17 1.01 15.43
C ASP A 211 9.83 0.57 16.74
N MET A 212 9.62 1.33 17.81
CA MET A 212 10.09 0.98 19.15
C MET A 212 9.28 -0.20 19.73
N PHE A 213 9.57 -1.42 19.24
CA PHE A 213 8.93 -2.65 19.72
C PHE A 213 9.99 -3.71 20.08
N SER A 214 10.30 -3.80 21.36
CA SER A 214 11.38 -4.64 21.90
C SER A 214 11.38 -6.11 21.43
N PRO A 215 10.22 -6.81 21.27
CA PRO A 215 10.21 -8.19 20.78
C PRO A 215 10.83 -8.36 19.38
N TYR A 216 10.80 -7.34 18.55
CA TYR A 216 11.38 -7.41 17.20
C TYR A 216 12.88 -7.19 17.17
N TYR A 217 13.46 -6.51 18.17
CA TYR A 217 14.91 -6.28 18.21
C TYR A 217 15.69 -7.58 18.31
N GLN A 218 15.31 -8.43 19.25
CA GLN A 218 15.95 -9.74 19.44
C GLN A 218 15.75 -10.63 18.22
N LEU A 219 14.54 -10.66 17.68
CA LEU A 219 14.23 -11.44 16.49
C LEU A 219 15.07 -10.97 15.28
N ALA A 220 15.16 -9.65 15.04
CA ALA A 220 15.95 -9.09 13.96
C ALA A 220 17.45 -9.43 14.12
N LYS A 221 18.00 -9.33 15.31
CA LYS A 221 19.40 -9.71 15.61
C LYS A 221 19.67 -11.19 15.37
N GLN A 222 18.72 -12.08 15.73
CA GLN A 222 18.86 -13.52 15.49
C GLN A 222 18.79 -13.86 14.00
N LEU A 223 17.92 -13.21 13.25
CA LEU A 223 17.73 -13.45 11.83
C LEU A 223 18.82 -12.81 10.96
N PHE A 224 19.27 -11.61 11.35
CA PHE A 224 20.18 -10.75 10.59
C PHE A 224 21.31 -10.25 11.49
N PRO A 225 22.30 -11.09 11.80
CA PRO A 225 23.33 -10.79 12.81
C PRO A 225 24.13 -9.50 12.53
N ASN A 226 24.34 -9.20 11.24
CA ASN A 226 25.11 -8.05 10.79
C ASN A 226 24.29 -6.75 10.70
N ALA A 227 22.97 -6.83 10.88
CA ALA A 227 22.11 -5.68 10.72
C ALA A 227 22.15 -4.74 11.93
N LYS A 228 22.29 -3.44 11.68
CA LYS A 228 22.02 -2.37 12.64
C LYS A 228 20.52 -2.13 12.69
N ILE A 229 19.96 -2.03 13.90
CA ILE A 229 18.56 -1.66 14.10
C ILE A 229 18.48 -0.15 14.20
N VAL A 230 17.63 0.47 13.39
CA VAL A 230 17.35 1.90 13.37
C VAL A 230 15.89 2.11 13.79
N LEU A 231 15.69 2.80 14.90
CA LEU A 231 14.34 3.11 15.38
C LEU A 231 13.71 4.25 14.57
N ASP A 232 12.39 4.20 14.41
CA ASP A 232 11.70 5.31 13.79
C ASP A 232 11.74 6.56 14.67
N ARG A 233 12.27 7.64 14.10
CA ARG A 233 12.43 8.94 14.77
C ARG A 233 11.10 9.50 15.26
N PHE A 234 10.03 9.33 14.50
CA PHE A 234 8.71 9.78 14.89
C PHE A 234 8.26 9.14 16.20
N HIS A 235 8.49 7.84 16.36
CA HIS A 235 8.13 7.13 17.58
C HIS A 235 8.96 7.55 18.80
N ILE A 236 10.24 7.86 18.62
CA ILE A 236 11.09 8.40 19.71
C ILE A 236 10.53 9.73 20.21
N VAL A 237 10.27 10.68 19.29
CA VAL A 237 9.68 11.99 19.62
C VAL A 237 8.28 11.82 20.23
N GLN A 238 7.50 10.88 19.74
CA GLN A 238 6.17 10.59 20.26
C GLN A 238 6.21 10.06 21.71
N HIS A 239 7.23 9.26 22.07
CA HIS A 239 7.41 8.81 23.46
C HIS A 239 7.68 9.99 24.40
N LEU A 240 8.57 10.92 24.02
CA LEU A 240 8.82 12.14 24.79
C LEU A 240 7.55 13.00 24.91
N SER A 241 6.87 13.23 23.80
CA SER A 241 5.64 14.03 23.75
C SER A 241 4.52 13.43 24.62
N ARG A 242 4.39 12.10 24.63
CA ARG A 242 3.44 11.39 25.50
C ARG A 242 3.80 11.51 26.97
N ALA A 243 5.09 11.44 27.33
CA ALA A 243 5.54 11.66 28.71
C ALA A 243 5.19 13.06 29.17
N MET A 244 5.53 14.09 28.37
CA MET A 244 5.17 15.49 28.66
C MET A 244 3.68 15.69 28.87
N ASN A 245 2.86 15.09 28.01
CA ASN A 245 1.42 15.18 28.14
C ASN A 245 0.88 14.49 29.41
N ARG A 246 1.49 13.37 29.82
CA ARG A 246 1.10 12.69 31.07
C ARG A 246 1.45 13.53 32.30
N VAL A 247 2.64 14.15 32.35
CA VAL A 247 3.03 15.08 33.41
C VAL A 247 2.07 16.26 33.47
N ARG A 248 1.74 16.86 32.30
CA ARG A 248 0.72 17.93 32.22
C ARG A 248 -0.62 17.49 32.81
N ILE A 249 -1.09 16.26 32.49
CA ILE A 249 -2.36 15.74 33.00
C ILE A 249 -2.28 15.52 34.52
N GLN A 250 -1.17 14.99 35.03
CA GLN A 250 -0.95 14.81 36.47
C GLN A 250 -1.05 16.15 37.21
N ILE A 251 -0.33 17.17 36.74
CA ILE A 251 -0.35 18.50 37.31
C ILE A 251 -1.72 19.16 37.17
N MET A 252 -2.34 19.04 36.00
CA MET A 252 -3.69 19.56 35.75
C MET A 252 -4.70 19.02 36.77
N ASN A 253 -4.61 17.74 37.15
CA ASN A 253 -5.55 17.09 38.05
C ASN A 253 -5.35 17.51 39.53
N GLN A 254 -4.27 18.22 39.87
CA GLN A 254 -4.08 18.82 41.18
C GLN A 254 -4.93 20.07 41.38
N PHE A 255 -5.37 20.71 40.28
CA PHE A 255 -6.20 21.90 40.31
C PHE A 255 -7.69 21.55 40.36
N ASN A 256 -8.49 22.45 40.96
CA ASN A 256 -9.92 22.32 40.92
C ASN A 256 -10.43 22.36 39.46
N ARG A 257 -11.36 21.46 39.12
CA ARG A 257 -11.91 21.36 37.74
C ARG A 257 -12.57 22.64 37.20
N LYS A 258 -13.06 23.51 38.10
CA LYS A 258 -13.65 24.81 37.76
C LYS A 258 -12.61 25.93 37.69
N SER A 259 -11.37 25.71 38.13
CA SER A 259 -10.31 26.73 38.12
C SER A 259 -9.90 27.10 36.70
N GLN A 260 -9.23 28.24 36.55
CA GLN A 260 -8.70 28.72 35.29
C GLN A 260 -7.53 27.83 34.84
N GLU A 261 -6.67 27.42 35.79
CA GLU A 261 -5.51 26.59 35.58
C GLU A 261 -5.90 25.25 34.96
N TYR A 262 -6.85 24.53 35.56
CA TYR A 262 -7.35 23.26 35.05
C TYR A 262 -7.89 23.41 33.62
N ARG A 263 -8.76 24.41 33.41
CA ARG A 263 -9.37 24.64 32.08
C ARG A 263 -8.36 25.07 31.03
N ALA A 264 -7.36 25.87 31.40
CA ALA A 264 -6.30 26.33 30.50
C ALA A 264 -5.37 25.18 30.11
N LEU A 265 -4.87 24.38 31.06
CA LEU A 265 -4.05 23.19 30.81
C LEU A 265 -4.81 22.15 29.96
N LYS A 266 -6.12 22.00 30.16
CA LYS A 266 -6.97 21.12 29.34
C LYS A 266 -7.16 21.62 27.91
N ARG A 267 -7.32 22.92 27.71
CA ARG A 267 -7.62 23.53 26.41
C ARG A 267 -6.38 23.67 25.53
N TYR A 268 -5.27 24.12 26.09
CA TYR A 268 -4.09 24.52 25.35
C TYR A 268 -2.95 23.47 25.37
N TRP A 269 -3.27 22.22 25.68
CA TRP A 269 -2.31 21.12 25.82
C TRP A 269 -1.35 20.95 24.61
N LYS A 270 -1.84 21.26 23.38
CA LYS A 270 -1.03 21.14 22.16
C LYS A 270 0.17 22.09 22.15
N LEU A 271 0.05 23.27 22.78
CA LEU A 271 1.15 24.23 22.87
C LEU A 271 2.33 23.68 23.67
N ILE A 272 2.03 22.89 24.73
CA ILE A 272 3.05 22.28 25.59
C ILE A 272 3.82 21.17 24.85
N GLN A 273 3.17 20.52 23.88
CA GLN A 273 3.81 19.43 23.08
C GLN A 273 4.49 19.94 21.81
N GLN A 274 4.21 21.16 21.40
CA GLN A 274 4.75 21.75 20.18
C GLN A 274 6.19 22.22 20.42
N ASP A 275 7.03 22.10 19.38
CA ASP A 275 8.35 22.72 19.35
C ASP A 275 8.20 24.25 19.54
N SER A 276 8.85 24.79 20.58
CA SER A 276 8.74 26.20 20.96
C SER A 276 9.12 27.16 19.83
N ARG A 277 10.06 26.76 18.97
CA ARG A 277 10.53 27.55 17.83
C ARG A 277 9.46 27.70 16.73
N LYS A 278 8.43 26.83 16.72
CA LYS A 278 7.33 26.83 15.74
C LYS A 278 6.05 27.46 16.28
N LEU A 279 6.09 28.06 17.46
CA LEU A 279 4.92 28.74 18.02
C LEU A 279 4.61 30.03 17.27
N SER A 280 3.34 30.25 16.97
CA SER A 280 2.89 31.44 16.25
C SER A 280 2.95 32.70 17.16
N ASP A 281 3.51 33.79 16.59
CA ASP A 281 3.55 35.11 17.21
C ASP A 281 2.29 35.97 16.92
N LYS A 282 1.30 35.41 16.19
CA LYS A 282 0.04 36.12 15.91
C LYS A 282 -0.80 36.24 17.17
N ARG A 283 -1.26 37.46 17.45
CA ARG A 283 -2.14 37.77 18.58
C ARG A 283 -3.60 37.57 18.22
N PHE A 284 -4.33 36.87 19.10
CA PHE A 284 -5.77 36.69 18.99
C PHE A 284 -6.41 36.90 20.36
N TYR A 285 -7.63 37.41 20.39
CA TYR A 285 -8.39 37.49 21.64
C TYR A 285 -8.64 36.08 22.20
N ARG A 286 -8.28 35.90 23.47
CA ARG A 286 -8.42 34.63 24.18
C ARG A 286 -9.43 34.77 25.30
N PRO A 287 -10.71 34.34 25.10
CA PRO A 287 -11.78 34.56 26.08
C PRO A 287 -11.47 34.01 27.47
N MET A 288 -10.70 32.91 27.55
CA MET A 288 -10.27 32.31 28.81
C MET A 288 -9.38 33.25 29.66
N PHE A 289 -8.57 34.05 29.03
CA PHE A 289 -7.66 34.99 29.68
C PHE A 289 -8.16 36.45 29.59
N ARG A 290 -9.25 36.70 28.85
CA ARG A 290 -9.83 38.02 28.57
C ARG A 290 -8.81 39.03 28.00
N MET A 291 -7.89 38.57 27.18
CA MET A 291 -6.86 39.43 26.58
C MET A 291 -6.39 38.89 25.23
N HIS A 292 -5.72 39.72 24.44
CA HIS A 292 -5.07 39.32 23.20
C HIS A 292 -3.70 38.71 23.51
N LEU A 293 -3.50 37.46 23.14
CA LEU A 293 -2.28 36.70 23.43
C LEU A 293 -1.77 35.97 22.19
N THR A 294 -0.44 35.91 22.06
CA THR A 294 0.27 34.98 21.18
C THR A 294 0.27 33.57 21.77
N ASN A 295 0.65 32.59 20.98
CA ASN A 295 0.81 31.22 21.50
C ASN A 295 1.94 31.11 22.54
N LYS A 296 3.01 31.92 22.39
CA LYS A 296 4.10 31.97 23.38
C LYS A 296 3.63 32.53 24.71
N GLU A 297 2.88 33.64 24.71
CA GLU A 297 2.33 34.26 25.92
C GLU A 297 1.32 33.33 26.62
N ILE A 298 0.54 32.56 25.86
CA ILE A 298 -0.34 31.51 26.46
C ILE A 298 0.50 30.44 27.14
N LEU A 299 1.54 29.95 26.44
CA LEU A 299 2.43 28.93 26.98
C LEU A 299 3.09 29.39 28.29
N GLU A 300 3.64 30.61 28.33
CA GLU A 300 4.22 31.15 29.55
C GLU A 300 3.21 31.21 30.73
N LYS A 301 1.95 31.58 30.45
CA LYS A 301 0.89 31.50 31.45
C LYS A 301 0.60 30.08 31.91
N LEU A 302 0.68 29.08 31.02
CA LEU A 302 0.49 27.66 31.41
C LEU A 302 1.64 27.16 32.29
N LEU A 303 2.88 27.53 31.95
CA LEU A 303 4.08 27.14 32.68
C LEU A 303 4.18 27.83 34.05
N SER A 304 3.60 29.05 34.20
CA SER A 304 3.56 29.74 35.50
C SER A 304 2.64 29.08 36.52
N PHE A 305 1.78 28.15 36.13
CA PHE A 305 0.88 27.44 37.08
C PHE A 305 1.60 26.39 37.93
N SER A 306 2.77 25.89 37.49
CA SER A 306 3.53 24.87 38.20
C SER A 306 4.99 24.89 37.78
N GLU A 307 5.88 25.01 38.79
CA GLU A 307 7.33 24.92 38.56
C GLU A 307 7.74 23.55 38.03
N GLU A 308 7.12 22.47 38.55
CA GLU A 308 7.33 21.11 38.01
C GLU A 308 6.98 21.03 36.51
N LEU A 309 5.88 21.69 36.06
CA LEU A 309 5.52 21.71 34.65
C LEU A 309 6.57 22.45 33.80
N ARG A 310 7.08 23.58 34.31
CA ARG A 310 8.11 24.39 33.65
C ARG A 310 9.38 23.58 33.43
N GLN A 311 9.92 22.99 34.50
CA GLN A 311 11.14 22.19 34.44
C GLN A 311 11.04 21.03 33.44
N HIS A 312 9.94 20.27 33.46
CA HIS A 312 9.73 19.17 32.51
C HIS A 312 9.53 19.66 31.07
N TYR A 313 8.91 20.82 30.89
CA TYR A 313 8.77 21.44 29.57
C TYR A 313 10.13 21.87 29.01
N GLU A 314 10.96 22.51 29.79
CA GLU A 314 12.31 22.94 29.38
C GLU A 314 13.17 21.74 29.01
N LEU A 315 13.18 20.71 29.83
CA LEU A 315 13.85 19.46 29.54
C LEU A 315 13.33 18.82 28.25
N TYR A 316 12.00 18.77 28.06
CA TYR A 316 11.37 18.24 26.84
C TYR A 316 11.83 19.02 25.60
N GLN A 317 11.88 20.35 25.65
CA GLN A 317 12.32 21.19 24.55
C GLN A 317 13.81 21.00 24.22
N LEU A 318 14.67 20.87 25.23
CA LEU A 318 16.10 20.60 25.05
C LEU A 318 16.34 19.22 24.42
N LEU A 319 15.66 18.18 24.92
CA LEU A 319 15.73 16.84 24.34
C LEU A 319 15.25 16.84 22.89
N LEU A 320 14.13 17.53 22.60
CA LEU A 320 13.60 17.66 21.24
C LEU A 320 14.58 18.39 20.33
N PHE A 321 15.22 19.46 20.81
CA PHE A 321 16.22 20.22 20.08
C PHE A 321 17.43 19.35 19.72
N HIS A 322 18.09 18.72 20.70
CA HIS A 322 19.26 17.89 20.46
C HIS A 322 18.94 16.70 19.55
N PHE A 323 17.74 16.12 19.67
CA PHE A 323 17.28 15.05 18.81
C PHE A 323 17.10 15.51 17.35
N GLN A 324 16.55 16.70 17.12
CA GLN A 324 16.35 17.27 15.77
C GLN A 324 17.66 17.68 15.13
N GLU A 325 18.58 18.26 15.90
CA GLU A 325 19.93 18.62 15.45
C GLU A 325 20.85 17.41 15.31
N LYS A 326 20.35 16.19 15.61
CA LYS A 326 21.12 14.94 15.58
C LYS A 326 22.37 14.96 16.48
N ASN A 327 22.32 15.70 17.54
CA ASN A 327 23.40 15.78 18.52
C ASN A 327 23.22 14.67 19.56
N SER A 328 23.76 13.50 19.25
CA SER A 328 23.60 12.29 20.07
C SER A 328 24.24 12.44 21.46
N ASP A 329 25.42 13.06 21.52
CA ASP A 329 26.16 13.18 22.80
C ASP A 329 25.41 14.07 23.78
N HIS A 330 24.98 15.27 23.34
CA HIS A 330 24.21 16.16 24.22
C HIS A 330 22.85 15.57 24.58
N PHE A 331 22.20 14.85 23.64
CA PHE A 331 20.95 14.19 23.93
C PHE A 331 21.07 13.15 25.05
N PHE A 332 22.09 12.28 25.02
CA PHE A 332 22.27 11.26 26.03
C PHE A 332 22.87 11.80 27.33
N ASN A 333 23.80 12.75 27.25
CA ASN A 333 24.32 13.40 28.44
C ASN A 333 23.21 14.10 29.26
N LEU A 334 22.31 14.80 28.57
CA LEU A 334 21.15 15.43 29.23
C LEU A 334 20.22 14.38 29.86
N ILE A 335 19.98 13.24 29.20
CA ILE A 335 19.19 12.14 29.77
C ILE A 335 19.85 11.59 31.04
N GLU A 336 21.17 11.36 31.03
CA GLU A 336 21.91 10.80 32.16
C GLU A 336 21.94 11.77 33.34
N GLN A 337 22.11 13.07 33.10
CA GLN A 337 22.11 14.12 34.14
C GLN A 337 20.72 14.27 34.81
N GLU A 338 19.66 14.29 34.03
CA GLU A 338 18.32 14.58 34.55
C GLU A 338 17.55 13.34 35.03
N LEU A 339 18.09 12.14 34.81
CA LEU A 339 17.38 10.88 35.10
C LEU A 339 16.91 10.75 36.56
N ALA A 340 17.70 11.27 37.53
CA ALA A 340 17.39 11.15 38.95
C ALA A 340 16.37 12.20 39.41
N THR A 341 16.29 13.36 38.75
CA THR A 341 15.53 14.54 39.17
C THR A 341 14.13 14.58 38.62
N VAL A 342 13.91 13.91 37.48
CA VAL A 342 12.62 13.98 36.74
C VAL A 342 11.51 13.15 37.37
N ASN A 343 10.28 13.55 37.09
CA ASN A 343 9.07 12.81 37.43
C ASN A 343 9.15 11.35 36.95
N PRO A 344 8.63 10.35 37.70
CA PRO A 344 8.65 8.93 37.33
C PRO A 344 8.12 8.60 35.92
N ILE A 345 7.21 9.41 35.41
CA ILE A 345 6.69 9.27 34.04
C ILE A 345 7.79 9.52 32.99
N PHE A 346 8.53 10.62 33.14
CA PHE A 346 9.71 10.93 32.31
C PHE A 346 10.82 9.92 32.52
N GLN A 347 11.11 9.58 33.76
CA GLN A 347 12.15 8.61 34.12
C GLN A 347 11.97 7.28 33.40
N THR A 348 10.72 6.79 33.27
CA THR A 348 10.42 5.55 32.54
C THR A 348 10.81 5.64 31.07
N VAL A 349 10.53 6.78 30.41
CA VAL A 349 10.88 6.99 29.00
C VAL A 349 12.38 7.15 28.82
N LEU A 350 13.04 7.93 29.69
CA LEU A 350 14.50 8.12 29.64
C LEU A 350 15.25 6.82 29.87
N LYS A 351 14.83 5.99 30.83
CA LYS A 351 15.36 4.63 31.02
C LYS A 351 15.21 3.74 29.80
N THR A 352 14.09 3.86 29.09
CA THR A 352 13.88 3.13 27.85
C THR A 352 14.87 3.56 26.76
N PHE A 353 15.13 4.85 26.63
CA PHE A 353 16.12 5.36 25.68
C PHE A 353 17.54 4.93 26.02
N LEU A 354 17.93 4.92 27.31
CA LEU A 354 19.22 4.41 27.76
C LEU A 354 19.36 2.91 27.49
N LYS A 355 18.31 2.13 27.73
CA LYS A 355 18.28 0.68 27.43
C LYS A 355 18.49 0.40 25.94
N ASP A 356 17.91 1.23 25.08
CA ASP A 356 17.97 1.09 23.63
C ASP A 356 18.94 2.11 22.99
N LYS A 357 19.96 2.58 23.75
CA LYS A 357 20.89 3.65 23.38
C LYS A 357 21.51 3.44 21.99
N ASP A 358 22.01 2.23 21.72
CA ASP A 358 22.59 1.85 20.42
C ASP A 358 21.63 2.06 19.23
N LYS A 359 20.36 1.76 19.41
CA LYS A 359 19.32 1.86 18.37
C LYS A 359 18.84 3.30 18.18
N VAL A 360 18.78 4.07 19.28
CA VAL A 360 18.48 5.51 19.23
C VAL A 360 19.64 6.28 18.59
N LEU A 361 20.89 5.92 18.90
CA LEU A 361 22.09 6.45 18.23
C LEU A 361 22.02 6.19 16.72
N ASN A 362 21.75 4.95 16.32
CA ASN A 362 21.58 4.62 14.91
C ASN A 362 20.49 5.48 14.23
N ALA A 363 19.40 5.82 14.94
CA ALA A 363 18.33 6.67 14.41
C ALA A 363 18.77 8.14 14.23
N LEU A 364 19.71 8.63 15.05
CA LEU A 364 20.25 9.98 14.94
C LEU A 364 21.33 10.09 13.85
N GLU A 365 22.24 9.12 13.79
CA GLU A 365 23.43 9.17 12.94
C GLU A 365 23.18 8.67 11.52
N LEU A 366 22.34 7.63 11.35
CA LEU A 366 22.13 7.04 10.04
C LEU A 366 20.99 7.74 9.28
N PRO A 367 21.07 7.80 7.93
CA PRO A 367 20.08 8.50 7.10
C PRO A 367 18.77 7.72 6.90
N TYR A 368 18.52 6.68 7.68
CA TYR A 368 17.38 5.79 7.53
C TYR A 368 16.24 6.14 8.50
N SER A 369 15.01 5.94 8.08
CA SER A 369 13.80 6.08 8.90
C SER A 369 12.69 5.18 8.39
N ASN A 370 11.62 4.97 9.17
CA ASN A 370 10.48 4.16 8.76
C ASN A 370 9.44 4.94 7.93
N ALA A 371 9.68 6.24 7.66
CA ALA A 371 8.73 7.13 6.99
C ALA A 371 8.28 6.62 5.59
N LYS A 372 9.20 5.99 4.84
CA LYS A 372 8.87 5.40 3.53
C LYS A 372 7.85 4.24 3.67
N LEU A 373 8.01 3.40 4.68
CA LEU A 373 7.09 2.31 4.95
C LEU A 373 5.77 2.82 5.54
N GLU A 374 5.79 3.89 6.35
CA GLU A 374 4.57 4.56 6.80
C GLU A 374 3.75 5.10 5.61
N ALA A 375 4.38 5.74 4.64
CA ALA A 375 3.74 6.16 3.40
C ALA A 375 3.13 4.96 2.64
N THR A 376 3.84 3.84 2.56
CA THR A 376 3.36 2.59 1.98
C THR A 376 2.14 2.05 2.74
N ASN A 377 2.16 2.05 4.07
CA ASN A 377 1.02 1.65 4.89
C ASN A 377 -0.21 2.55 4.67
N ASN A 378 -0.02 3.83 4.38
CA ASN A 378 -1.12 4.73 4.00
C ASN A 378 -1.70 4.36 2.63
N LEU A 379 -0.87 3.99 1.64
CA LEU A 379 -1.36 3.45 0.36
C LEU A 379 -2.13 2.14 0.55
N ILE A 380 -1.66 1.24 1.40
CA ILE A 380 -2.37 0.00 1.74
C ILE A 380 -3.75 0.29 2.34
N LYS A 381 -3.86 1.32 3.20
CA LYS A 381 -5.17 1.77 3.73
C LYS A 381 -6.11 2.23 2.61
N VAL A 382 -5.59 2.96 1.61
CA VAL A 382 -6.37 3.39 0.43
C VAL A 382 -6.82 2.18 -0.38
N ILE A 383 -5.93 1.22 -0.67
CA ILE A 383 -6.28 -0.02 -1.38
C ILE A 383 -7.43 -0.76 -0.67
N LYS A 384 -7.39 -0.83 0.66
CA LYS A 384 -8.45 -1.46 1.48
C LYS A 384 -9.76 -0.71 1.38
N ARG A 385 -9.75 0.63 1.45
CA ARG A 385 -10.96 1.46 1.36
C ARG A 385 -11.61 1.33 -0.01
N ASN A 386 -10.82 1.44 -1.08
CA ASN A 386 -11.31 1.33 -2.46
C ASN A 386 -11.93 -0.05 -2.75
N ALA A 387 -11.49 -1.09 -2.06
CA ALA A 387 -12.03 -2.44 -2.20
C ALA A 387 -13.18 -2.75 -1.22
N PHE A 388 -13.64 -1.77 -0.42
CA PHE A 388 -14.63 -1.98 0.66
C PHE A 388 -14.21 -3.08 1.65
N GLY A 389 -12.91 -3.28 1.83
CA GLY A 389 -12.31 -4.32 2.65
C GLY A 389 -12.02 -5.62 1.90
N PHE A 390 -11.38 -6.56 2.60
CA PHE A 390 -11.03 -7.88 2.07
C PHE A 390 -11.45 -8.97 3.06
N ARG A 391 -12.08 -10.02 2.57
CA ARG A 391 -12.40 -11.21 3.37
C ARG A 391 -11.24 -12.21 3.39
N ASN A 392 -10.53 -12.35 2.27
CA ASN A 392 -9.42 -13.29 2.08
C ASN A 392 -8.08 -12.56 2.08
N PHE A 393 -7.14 -13.05 2.90
CA PHE A 393 -5.81 -12.47 3.06
C PHE A 393 -4.97 -12.58 1.79
N GLU A 394 -4.98 -13.72 1.11
CA GLU A 394 -4.20 -13.92 -0.11
C GLU A 394 -4.63 -12.99 -1.25
N ASN A 395 -5.94 -12.74 -1.39
CA ASN A 395 -6.45 -11.77 -2.37
C ASN A 395 -6.01 -10.34 -2.02
N PHE A 396 -6.03 -10.00 -0.73
CA PHE A 396 -5.51 -8.72 -0.26
C PHE A 396 -4.00 -8.59 -0.54
N LYS A 397 -3.20 -9.57 -0.15
CA LYS A 397 -1.76 -9.64 -0.41
C LYS A 397 -1.45 -9.45 -1.90
N LYS A 398 -2.12 -10.21 -2.78
CA LYS A 398 -1.98 -10.06 -4.24
C LYS A 398 -2.30 -8.63 -4.71
N ARG A 399 -3.38 -8.04 -4.21
CA ARG A 399 -3.76 -6.64 -4.56
C ARG A 399 -2.69 -5.64 -4.16
N VAL A 400 -2.13 -5.79 -2.96
CA VAL A 400 -1.04 -4.92 -2.48
C VAL A 400 0.20 -5.10 -3.36
N LEU A 401 0.61 -6.34 -3.65
CA LEU A 401 1.78 -6.62 -4.47
C LEU A 401 1.61 -6.13 -5.92
N ILE A 402 0.42 -6.28 -6.52
CA ILE A 402 0.12 -5.74 -7.85
C ILE A 402 0.26 -4.22 -7.86
N ALA A 403 -0.26 -3.56 -6.83
CA ALA A 403 -0.28 -2.10 -6.76
C ALA A 403 1.09 -1.47 -6.49
N LEU A 404 1.94 -2.15 -5.70
CA LEU A 404 3.18 -1.58 -5.18
C LEU A 404 4.44 -2.16 -5.85
N ASN A 405 4.46 -3.45 -6.21
CA ASN A 405 5.64 -4.07 -6.80
C ASN A 405 5.66 -4.03 -8.34
N ILE A 406 4.50 -3.82 -8.99
CA ILE A 406 4.47 -3.70 -10.45
C ILE A 406 4.72 -2.23 -10.81
N LYS A 407 5.88 -1.95 -11.40
CA LYS A 407 6.21 -0.60 -11.90
C LYS A 407 5.34 -0.28 -13.11
N LYS A 408 4.71 0.89 -13.09
CA LYS A 408 4.00 1.43 -14.25
C LYS A 408 5.00 2.16 -15.13
N GLU A 409 5.06 1.78 -16.41
CA GLU A 409 5.65 2.68 -17.41
C GLU A 409 4.76 3.90 -17.56
N ARG A 410 5.32 5.08 -17.30
CA ARG A 410 4.61 6.34 -17.56
C ARG A 410 4.54 6.54 -19.06
N THR A 411 3.37 6.40 -19.64
CA THR A 411 3.10 6.83 -21.01
C THR A 411 3.36 8.34 -21.08
N LYS A 412 4.26 8.78 -21.94
CA LYS A 412 4.40 10.22 -22.24
C LYS A 412 3.07 10.70 -22.79
N PHE A 413 2.51 11.75 -22.21
CA PHE A 413 1.29 12.37 -22.72
C PHE A 413 1.62 13.05 -24.06
N VAL A 414 1.45 12.30 -25.15
CA VAL A 414 1.70 12.80 -26.50
C VAL A 414 0.63 13.82 -26.93
N LEU A 415 -0.55 13.77 -26.29
CA LEU A 415 -1.72 14.60 -26.63
C LEU A 415 -1.89 15.84 -25.73
N SER A 416 -0.98 16.13 -24.82
CA SER A 416 -1.09 17.26 -23.88
C SER A 416 -0.49 18.59 -24.40
N ARG A 417 -0.19 18.67 -25.69
CA ARG A 417 0.25 19.88 -26.36
C ARG A 417 -0.83 20.35 -27.33
N CYS A 418 -1.96 20.77 -26.81
CA CYS A 418 -2.88 21.68 -27.52
C CYS A 418 -2.86 22.99 -26.79
#